data_8694e2bd56e24bff3575fd3246d3370d
#
_entry.id   8694e2bd56e24bff3575fd3246d3370d
#
_cell.length_a   1.000
_cell.length_b   1.000
_cell.length_c   1.000
_cell.angle_alpha   90.00
_cell.angle_beta   90.00
_cell.angle_gamma   90.00
#
_symmetry.space_group_name_H-M   'P 1'
#
loop_
_entity.id
_entity.type
_entity.pdbx_description
1 polymer ?
#
loop_
_entity_poly.entity_id
_entity_poly.type
_entity_poly.pdbx_seq_one_letter_code
_entity_poly.pdbx_strand_id
1 'polypeptide(L)'
;MGKIVITELEGDGIGPELAQSLHAVAESLPADFEFRSIDWSLETRERDGDDAIDAAVESMNETKLALKYPTVTRKRSPNALIRRRCNFSVIYRPAISIPGIHSNFKENVNLHIVRVATGGTYDDPGQLVGKDAAVSLRMVERQPCTQAAKFAFRLAKRKGLRYGDDHYSMTSSSKHTIQRVTDGLFEDVVAQVAKDFPDVEHNVELFDALLAKIILNPDAFEVVLVLNEYGDFLSDMASGLVGSLGTGASGNYSFDADNNVDIAMFDPAGGTAPDIAGKNICNPAAVLLAFGMLLDHVDRYDLGHALRLSLLEALETGQSTRDLGGKLNTDEFTRVITDGIPKHLESS
;
A
#
# COMPACT_ATOMS: atom_id res chain seq x y z
N MET A 1 -5.30 14.24 23.37
CA MET A 1 -5.63 13.20 22.36
C MET A 1 -5.28 11.85 22.95
N GLY A 2 -5.98 10.79 22.57
CA GLY A 2 -5.66 9.43 23.04
C GLY A 2 -4.36 8.92 22.46
N LYS A 3 -3.77 7.93 23.10
CA LYS A 3 -2.59 7.21 22.65
C LYS A 3 -2.92 6.39 21.39
N ILE A 4 -2.05 6.44 20.38
CA ILE A 4 -2.18 5.65 19.16
C ILE A 4 -1.44 4.33 19.38
N VAL A 5 -2.19 3.22 19.50
CA VAL A 5 -1.63 1.89 19.75
C VAL A 5 -1.54 1.13 18.43
N ILE A 6 -0.36 0.63 18.09
CA ILE A 6 -0.04 0.02 16.80
C ILE A 6 0.56 -1.37 17.05
N THR A 7 -0.02 -2.41 16.43
CA THR A 7 0.66 -3.70 16.33
C THR A 7 1.81 -3.59 15.34
N GLU A 8 3.01 -3.88 15.77
CA GLU A 8 4.22 -3.82 14.96
C GLU A 8 4.71 -5.26 14.67
N LEU A 9 4.60 -5.67 13.40
CA LEU A 9 5.04 -6.98 12.95
C LEU A 9 6.50 -6.91 12.49
N GLU A 10 7.43 -7.29 13.37
CA GLU A 10 8.86 -7.29 13.09
C GLU A 10 9.19 -8.27 11.96
N GLY A 11 9.94 -7.79 10.97
CA GLY A 11 10.25 -8.55 9.76
C GLY A 11 11.65 -9.13 9.74
N ASP A 12 12.08 -9.44 8.52
CA ASP A 12 13.40 -10.03 8.23
C ASP A 12 14.34 -9.03 7.58
N GLY A 13 15.63 -9.36 7.54
CA GLY A 13 16.64 -8.60 6.81
C GLY A 13 16.81 -7.16 7.34
N ILE A 14 16.51 -6.16 6.51
CA ILE A 14 16.58 -4.74 6.89
C ILE A 14 15.45 -4.28 7.82
N GLY A 15 14.51 -5.14 8.17
CA GLY A 15 13.36 -4.81 9.04
C GLY A 15 13.73 -4.06 10.31
N PRO A 16 14.72 -4.52 11.11
CA PRO A 16 15.14 -3.82 12.34
C PRO A 16 15.65 -2.40 12.11
N GLU A 17 16.38 -2.14 11.02
CA GLU A 17 16.88 -0.79 10.68
C GLU A 17 15.73 0.13 10.26
N LEU A 18 14.75 -0.41 9.53
CA LEU A 18 13.54 0.32 9.16
C LEU A 18 12.69 0.67 10.39
N ALA A 19 12.59 -0.25 11.36
CA ALA A 19 11.90 0.00 12.63
C ALA A 19 12.57 1.12 13.43
N GLN A 20 13.90 1.12 13.52
CA GLN A 20 14.65 2.20 14.17
C GLN A 20 14.37 3.57 13.53
N SER A 21 14.36 3.63 12.19
CA SER A 21 14.06 4.88 11.47
C SER A 21 12.63 5.35 11.73
N LEU A 22 11.66 4.43 11.74
CA LEU A 22 10.26 4.74 11.99
C LEU A 22 10.05 5.23 13.42
N HIS A 23 10.66 4.58 14.43
CA HIS A 23 10.56 4.99 15.82
C HIS A 23 11.18 6.38 16.04
N ALA A 24 12.34 6.67 15.45
CA ALA A 24 12.94 7.99 15.51
C ALA A 24 12.03 9.09 14.93
N VAL A 25 11.35 8.79 13.81
CA VAL A 25 10.35 9.72 13.25
C VAL A 25 9.14 9.85 14.17
N ALA A 26 8.60 8.75 14.71
CA ALA A 26 7.46 8.77 15.63
C ALA A 26 7.76 9.60 16.88
N GLU A 27 8.97 9.51 17.45
CA GLU A 27 9.42 10.29 18.59
C GLU A 27 9.52 11.80 18.27
N SER A 28 9.76 12.18 17.02
CA SER A 28 9.81 13.59 16.59
C SER A 28 8.45 14.24 16.37
N LEU A 29 7.37 13.43 16.33
CA LEU A 29 6.01 13.90 16.12
C LEU A 29 5.29 14.23 17.43
N PRO A 30 4.44 15.28 17.49
CA PRO A 30 3.69 15.66 18.69
C PRO A 30 2.46 14.75 18.90
N ALA A 31 2.68 13.45 19.10
CA ALA A 31 1.66 12.45 19.40
C ALA A 31 2.24 11.34 20.29
N ASP A 32 1.38 10.65 21.03
CA ASP A 32 1.77 9.53 21.89
C ASP A 32 1.51 8.21 21.15
N PHE A 33 2.57 7.49 20.82
CA PHE A 33 2.54 6.20 20.13
C PHE A 33 2.91 5.08 21.09
N GLU A 34 2.21 3.94 20.96
CA GLU A 34 2.57 2.67 21.59
C GLU A 34 2.72 1.62 20.52
N PHE A 35 3.93 1.08 20.36
CA PHE A 35 4.20 -0.03 19.46
C PHE A 35 4.14 -1.34 20.25
N ARG A 36 3.21 -2.23 19.86
CA ARG A 36 3.13 -3.60 20.38
C ARG A 36 3.86 -4.53 19.42
N SER A 37 5.14 -4.72 19.67
CA SER A 37 6.01 -5.53 18.82
C SER A 37 5.68 -7.01 18.93
N ILE A 38 5.52 -7.64 17.77
CA ILE A 38 5.36 -9.08 17.58
C ILE A 38 6.51 -9.56 16.70
N ASP A 39 7.31 -10.51 17.20
CA ASP A 39 8.35 -11.14 16.40
C ASP A 39 7.71 -11.94 15.25
N TRP A 40 7.75 -11.35 14.05
CA TRP A 40 7.22 -11.90 12.81
C TRP A 40 8.35 -12.35 11.87
N SER A 41 9.55 -12.62 12.42
CA SER A 41 10.70 -13.11 11.68
C SER A 41 10.46 -14.50 11.07
N LEU A 42 11.24 -14.86 10.06
CA LEU A 42 11.18 -16.20 9.46
C LEU A 42 11.44 -17.29 10.50
N GLU A 43 12.39 -17.07 11.42
CA GLU A 43 12.74 -18.01 12.47
C GLU A 43 11.53 -18.32 13.37
N THR A 44 10.88 -17.31 13.89
CA THR A 44 9.68 -17.45 14.73
C THR A 44 8.52 -18.08 13.96
N ARG A 45 8.27 -17.66 12.71
CA ARG A 45 7.22 -18.26 11.87
C ARG A 45 7.50 -19.74 11.52
N GLU A 46 8.76 -20.16 11.41
CA GLU A 46 9.11 -21.57 11.18
C GLU A 46 9.10 -22.40 12.47
N ARG A 47 9.46 -21.80 13.61
CA ARG A 47 9.44 -22.46 14.92
C ARG A 47 8.02 -22.66 15.46
N ASP A 48 7.22 -21.60 15.46
CA ASP A 48 5.92 -21.54 16.16
C ASP A 48 4.74 -21.77 15.20
N GLY A 49 4.95 -21.71 13.90
CA GLY A 49 3.94 -22.06 12.90
C GLY A 49 2.66 -21.20 12.98
N ASP A 50 1.53 -21.85 13.19
CA ASP A 50 0.23 -21.17 13.26
C ASP A 50 0.07 -20.35 14.56
N ASP A 51 0.74 -20.67 15.65
CA ASP A 51 0.71 -19.87 16.90
C ASP A 51 1.27 -18.46 16.71
N ALA A 52 2.34 -18.32 15.91
CA ALA A 52 2.87 -17.00 15.55
C ALA A 52 1.86 -16.18 14.75
N ILE A 53 1.10 -16.83 13.86
CA ILE A 53 0.04 -16.17 13.07
C ILE A 53 -1.09 -15.72 14.00
N ASP A 54 -1.52 -16.58 14.90
CA ASP A 54 -2.62 -16.31 15.82
C ASP A 54 -2.28 -15.13 16.76
N ALA A 55 -1.05 -15.08 17.29
CA ALA A 55 -0.58 -13.96 18.11
C ALA A 55 -0.60 -12.62 17.36
N ALA A 56 -0.15 -12.60 16.10
CA ALA A 56 -0.19 -11.41 15.27
C ALA A 56 -1.64 -10.95 14.98
N VAL A 57 -2.51 -11.90 14.65
CA VAL A 57 -3.94 -11.64 14.37
C VAL A 57 -4.67 -11.14 15.63
N GLU A 58 -4.41 -11.74 16.80
CA GLU A 58 -4.98 -11.32 18.08
C GLU A 58 -4.59 -9.88 18.40
N SER A 59 -3.31 -9.54 18.32
CA SER A 59 -2.84 -8.18 18.54
C SER A 59 -3.47 -7.17 17.57
N MET A 60 -3.57 -7.51 16.27
CA MET A 60 -4.23 -6.65 15.28
C MET A 60 -5.75 -6.49 15.52
N ASN A 61 -6.41 -7.53 16.01
CA ASN A 61 -7.83 -7.45 16.40
C ASN A 61 -8.05 -6.51 17.59
N GLU A 62 -7.11 -6.41 18.50
CA GLU A 62 -7.18 -5.48 19.63
C GLU A 62 -6.86 -4.05 19.23
N THR A 63 -5.75 -3.84 18.52
CA THR A 63 -5.28 -2.50 18.16
C THR A 63 -6.01 -1.89 16.97
N LYS A 64 -6.60 -2.71 16.10
CA LYS A 64 -7.21 -2.35 14.82
C LYS A 64 -6.25 -1.69 13.83
N LEU A 65 -4.98 -1.53 14.19
CA LEU A 65 -3.97 -0.78 13.47
C LEU A 65 -2.64 -1.52 13.51
N ALA A 66 -2.00 -1.72 12.35
CA ALA A 66 -0.73 -2.43 12.30
C ALA A 66 0.27 -1.80 11.32
N LEU A 67 1.54 -1.99 11.63
CA LEU A 67 2.69 -1.81 10.75
C LEU A 67 3.39 -3.15 10.57
N LYS A 68 3.81 -3.45 9.34
CA LYS A 68 4.55 -4.67 9.04
C LYS A 68 5.81 -4.35 8.25
N TYR A 69 6.93 -4.94 8.65
CA TYR A 69 8.20 -4.83 7.93
C TYR A 69 8.35 -5.95 6.88
N PRO A 70 9.34 -5.85 5.96
CA PRO A 70 9.58 -6.86 4.94
C PRO A 70 9.81 -8.25 5.53
N THR A 71 9.27 -9.27 4.88
CA THR A 71 9.35 -10.66 5.33
C THR A 71 9.81 -11.61 4.24
N VAL A 72 10.63 -12.59 4.60
CA VAL A 72 11.06 -13.67 3.71
C VAL A 72 9.92 -14.67 3.49
N THR A 73 9.71 -15.05 2.24
CA THR A 73 8.80 -16.15 1.88
C THR A 73 9.62 -17.39 1.55
N ARG A 74 9.44 -18.49 2.29
CA ARG A 74 10.05 -19.79 2.00
C ARG A 74 9.02 -20.82 1.52
N LYS A 75 8.08 -21.22 2.39
CA LYS A 75 7.05 -22.23 2.09
C LYS A 75 5.67 -21.62 1.93
N ARG A 76 5.28 -20.77 2.85
CA ARG A 76 3.97 -20.09 2.88
C ARG A 76 4.21 -18.59 2.87
N SER A 77 3.48 -17.86 2.04
CA SER A 77 3.59 -16.40 2.02
C SER A 77 3.04 -15.79 3.32
N PRO A 78 3.85 -15.10 4.13
CA PRO A 78 3.37 -14.47 5.36
C PRO A 78 2.30 -13.40 5.08
N ASN A 79 2.43 -12.69 3.96
CA ASN A 79 1.44 -11.71 3.54
C ASN A 79 0.09 -12.35 3.21
N ALA A 80 0.09 -13.46 2.46
CA ALA A 80 -1.15 -14.18 2.14
C ALA A 80 -1.82 -14.76 3.39
N LEU A 81 -1.03 -15.24 4.37
CA LEU A 81 -1.56 -15.77 5.63
C LEU A 81 -2.27 -14.68 6.45
N ILE A 82 -1.61 -13.54 6.68
CA ILE A 82 -2.19 -12.41 7.41
C ILE A 82 -3.44 -11.88 6.68
N ARG A 83 -3.37 -11.69 5.36
CA ARG A 83 -4.53 -11.21 4.57
C ARG A 83 -5.74 -12.13 4.74
N ARG A 84 -5.54 -13.44 4.69
CA ARG A 84 -6.62 -14.42 4.85
C ARG A 84 -7.17 -14.43 6.27
N ARG A 85 -6.31 -14.42 7.31
CA ARG A 85 -6.71 -14.48 8.72
C ARG A 85 -7.43 -13.21 9.18
N CYS A 86 -7.01 -12.04 8.68
CA CYS A 86 -7.63 -10.75 9.01
C CYS A 86 -8.72 -10.33 8.01
N ASN A 87 -9.06 -11.18 7.02
CA ASN A 87 -10.06 -10.89 5.98
C ASN A 87 -9.77 -9.57 5.23
N PHE A 88 -8.49 -9.27 4.95
CA PHE A 88 -8.15 -8.10 4.14
C PHE A 88 -8.68 -8.27 2.72
N SER A 89 -9.64 -7.44 2.34
CA SER A 89 -10.30 -7.47 1.03
C SER A 89 -9.83 -6.36 0.09
N VAL A 90 -9.12 -5.36 0.61
CA VAL A 90 -8.61 -4.22 -0.15
C VAL A 90 -7.14 -4.01 0.11
N ILE A 91 -6.36 -3.80 -0.97
CA ILE A 91 -5.01 -3.26 -0.90
C ILE A 91 -5.01 -1.91 -1.63
N TYR A 92 -4.48 -0.89 -0.97
CA TYR A 92 -4.29 0.43 -1.54
C TYR A 92 -2.80 0.72 -1.71
N ARG A 93 -2.39 1.06 -2.93
CA ARG A 93 -1.00 1.41 -3.29
C ARG A 93 -0.95 2.72 -4.05
N PRO A 94 -0.52 3.82 -3.45
CA PRO A 94 -0.23 5.05 -4.17
C PRO A 94 1.07 4.93 -4.96
N ALA A 95 1.09 5.42 -6.19
CA ALA A 95 2.27 5.59 -7.02
C ALA A 95 2.34 7.05 -7.46
N ILE A 96 3.20 7.83 -6.81
CA ILE A 96 3.28 9.27 -6.97
C ILE A 96 4.70 9.63 -7.35
N SER A 97 4.89 10.43 -8.41
CA SER A 97 6.19 10.98 -8.79
C SER A 97 6.75 11.83 -7.66
N ILE A 98 8.01 11.56 -7.30
CA ILE A 98 8.71 12.27 -6.23
C ILE A 98 9.71 13.23 -6.87
N PRO A 99 9.65 14.55 -6.60
CA PRO A 99 10.64 15.50 -7.06
C PRO A 99 12.05 15.07 -6.63
N GLY A 100 13.04 15.28 -7.50
CA GLY A 100 14.43 14.89 -7.25
C GLY A 100 14.76 13.42 -7.51
N ILE A 101 13.78 12.53 -7.65
CA ILE A 101 14.03 11.16 -8.10
C ILE A 101 13.95 11.08 -9.61
N HIS A 102 15.05 10.62 -10.24
CA HIS A 102 15.06 10.45 -11.68
C HIS A 102 14.11 9.35 -12.13
N SER A 103 13.15 9.72 -12.97
CA SER A 103 12.24 8.79 -13.63
C SER A 103 12.52 8.77 -15.14
N ASN A 104 12.46 7.58 -15.74
CA ASN A 104 12.61 7.42 -17.18
C ASN A 104 11.39 7.89 -18.00
N PHE A 105 10.28 8.22 -17.32
CA PHE A 105 9.00 8.45 -17.98
C PHE A 105 8.41 9.82 -17.67
N LYS A 106 7.55 9.93 -16.65
CA LYS A 106 6.76 11.12 -16.38
C LYS A 106 6.98 11.62 -14.96
N GLU A 107 7.12 12.93 -14.85
CA GLU A 107 7.26 13.59 -13.54
C GLU A 107 5.92 13.87 -12.85
N ASN A 108 4.79 13.62 -13.52
CA ASN A 108 3.45 13.98 -13.07
C ASN A 108 2.54 12.75 -12.85
N VAL A 109 3.08 11.62 -12.46
CA VAL A 109 2.30 10.45 -12.06
C VAL A 109 1.72 10.68 -10.66
N ASN A 110 0.40 10.53 -10.52
CA ASN A 110 -0.30 10.59 -9.24
C ASN A 110 -1.44 9.56 -9.23
N LEU A 111 -1.06 8.29 -9.19
CA LEU A 111 -1.99 7.16 -9.27
C LEU A 111 -2.27 6.59 -7.88
N HIS A 112 -3.54 6.38 -7.59
CA HIS A 112 -4.03 5.73 -6.38
C HIS A 112 -4.68 4.41 -6.76
N ILE A 113 -3.92 3.32 -6.67
CA ILE A 113 -4.35 1.99 -7.10
C ILE A 113 -5.06 1.29 -5.95
N VAL A 114 -6.33 0.97 -6.14
CA VAL A 114 -7.15 0.16 -5.24
C VAL A 114 -7.30 -1.22 -5.86
N ARG A 115 -6.84 -2.24 -5.15
CA ARG A 115 -6.84 -3.63 -5.59
C ARG A 115 -7.79 -4.43 -4.72
N VAL A 116 -8.68 -5.21 -5.33
CA VAL A 116 -9.39 -6.29 -4.63
C VAL A 116 -8.35 -7.31 -4.17
N ALA A 117 -8.22 -7.55 -2.86
CA ALA A 117 -7.11 -8.33 -2.30
C ALA A 117 -7.37 -9.84 -2.24
N THR A 118 -8.58 -10.27 -2.58
CA THR A 118 -9.02 -11.67 -2.53
C THR A 118 -9.45 -12.17 -3.90
N GLY A 119 -9.51 -13.49 -4.06
CA GLY A 119 -9.93 -14.11 -5.30
C GLY A 119 -8.94 -13.95 -6.44
N GLY A 120 -9.47 -13.90 -7.65
CA GLY A 120 -8.68 -13.96 -8.86
C GLY A 120 -8.12 -15.35 -9.10
N THR A 121 -6.91 -15.41 -9.64
CA THR A 121 -6.16 -16.66 -9.85
C THR A 121 -5.22 -17.00 -8.69
N TYR A 122 -5.09 -16.13 -7.68
CA TYR A 122 -4.12 -16.30 -6.60
C TYR A 122 -4.55 -17.28 -5.51
N ASP A 123 -5.85 -17.60 -5.44
CA ASP A 123 -6.38 -18.54 -4.46
C ASP A 123 -6.38 -19.99 -4.95
N ASP A 124 -6.14 -20.23 -6.25
CA ASP A 124 -6.06 -21.57 -6.84
C ASP A 124 -4.71 -21.76 -7.56
N PRO A 125 -3.79 -22.59 -7.01
CA PRO A 125 -2.51 -22.87 -7.66
C PRO A 125 -2.67 -23.68 -8.98
N GLY A 126 -3.87 -24.17 -9.27
CA GLY A 126 -4.15 -25.00 -10.42
C GLY A 126 -3.80 -26.48 -10.25
N GLN A 127 -4.21 -27.26 -11.23
CA GLN A 127 -3.97 -28.70 -11.30
C GLN A 127 -3.73 -29.17 -12.73
N LEU A 128 -2.95 -30.24 -12.87
CA LEU A 128 -2.74 -30.87 -14.16
C LEU A 128 -3.99 -31.64 -14.63
N VAL A 129 -4.30 -31.54 -15.91
CA VAL A 129 -5.31 -32.30 -16.61
C VAL A 129 -4.60 -33.19 -17.65
N GLY A 130 -4.38 -34.44 -17.28
CA GLY A 130 -3.53 -35.33 -18.05
C GLY A 130 -2.05 -34.94 -17.96
N LYS A 131 -1.32 -35.01 -19.09
CA LYS A 131 0.10 -34.74 -19.18
C LYS A 131 0.43 -33.34 -19.76
N ASP A 132 -0.48 -32.82 -20.56
CA ASP A 132 -0.17 -31.70 -21.46
C ASP A 132 -1.05 -30.46 -21.23
N ALA A 133 -1.93 -30.49 -20.22
CA ALA A 133 -2.80 -29.36 -19.88
C ALA A 133 -2.83 -29.11 -18.37
N ALA A 134 -3.11 -27.87 -17.99
CA ALA A 134 -3.40 -27.49 -16.62
C ALA A 134 -4.59 -26.54 -16.55
N VAL A 135 -5.32 -26.57 -15.46
CA VAL A 135 -6.46 -25.68 -15.18
C VAL A 135 -6.29 -25.03 -13.81
N SER A 136 -6.69 -23.76 -13.68
CA SER A 136 -6.93 -23.10 -12.41
C SER A 136 -8.28 -22.38 -12.45
N LEU A 137 -8.88 -22.22 -11.28
CA LEU A 137 -10.12 -21.47 -11.12
C LEU A 137 -9.81 -20.01 -10.84
N ARG A 138 -10.53 -19.14 -11.51
CA ARG A 138 -10.53 -17.69 -11.21
C ARG A 138 -11.84 -17.32 -10.57
N MET A 139 -11.78 -16.81 -9.34
CA MET A 139 -12.96 -16.47 -8.56
C MET A 139 -13.07 -14.95 -8.35
N VAL A 140 -14.27 -14.41 -8.53
CA VAL A 140 -14.61 -13.01 -8.25
C VAL A 140 -15.88 -13.00 -7.40
N GLU A 141 -15.82 -12.31 -6.25
CA GLU A 141 -16.90 -12.30 -5.26
C GLU A 141 -17.48 -10.90 -5.09
N ARG A 142 -18.80 -10.81 -4.92
CA ARG A 142 -19.50 -9.52 -4.80
C ARG A 142 -19.05 -8.70 -3.58
N GLN A 143 -18.90 -9.36 -2.43
CA GLN A 143 -18.62 -8.64 -1.19
C GLN A 143 -17.26 -7.93 -1.21
N PRO A 144 -16.11 -8.58 -1.52
CA PRO A 144 -14.83 -7.90 -1.66
C PRO A 144 -14.84 -6.80 -2.74
N CYS A 145 -15.52 -7.04 -3.87
CA CYS A 145 -15.68 -6.03 -4.91
C CYS A 145 -16.47 -4.80 -4.40
N THR A 146 -17.53 -5.02 -3.62
CA THR A 146 -18.32 -3.93 -3.01
C THR A 146 -17.49 -3.11 -2.04
N GLN A 147 -16.70 -3.77 -1.18
CA GLN A 147 -15.81 -3.13 -0.21
C GLN A 147 -14.74 -2.30 -0.92
N ALA A 148 -14.11 -2.88 -1.94
CA ALA A 148 -13.09 -2.18 -2.73
C ALA A 148 -13.69 -0.99 -3.51
N ALA A 149 -14.88 -1.13 -4.09
CA ALA A 149 -15.56 -0.04 -4.78
C ALA A 149 -15.90 1.11 -3.81
N LYS A 150 -16.52 0.82 -2.66
CA LYS A 150 -16.80 1.85 -1.65
C LYS A 150 -15.54 2.54 -1.16
N PHE A 151 -14.46 1.78 -0.95
CA PHE A 151 -13.16 2.35 -0.57
C PHE A 151 -12.62 3.27 -1.67
N ALA A 152 -12.64 2.85 -2.94
CA ALA A 152 -12.14 3.63 -4.07
C ALA A 152 -12.91 4.93 -4.27
N PHE A 153 -14.26 4.90 -4.21
CA PHE A 153 -15.09 6.10 -4.31
C PHE A 153 -14.86 7.07 -3.14
N ARG A 154 -14.76 6.56 -1.90
CA ARG A 154 -14.41 7.39 -0.74
C ARG A 154 -13.01 7.99 -0.86
N LEU A 155 -12.05 7.23 -1.41
CA LEU A 155 -10.70 7.71 -1.67
C LEU A 155 -10.70 8.82 -2.73
N ALA A 156 -11.44 8.66 -3.84
CA ALA A 156 -11.58 9.67 -4.88
C ALA A 156 -12.12 10.99 -4.30
N LYS A 157 -13.18 10.95 -3.51
CA LYS A 157 -13.69 12.14 -2.81
C LYS A 157 -12.66 12.80 -1.91
N ARG A 158 -11.85 12.02 -1.20
CA ARG A 158 -10.84 12.52 -0.26
C ARG A 158 -9.61 13.10 -0.98
N LYS A 159 -9.27 12.58 -2.14
CA LYS A 159 -8.09 12.97 -2.94
C LYS A 159 -8.41 13.91 -4.11
N GLY A 160 -9.64 13.96 -4.53
CA GLY A 160 -10.09 14.56 -5.78
C GLY A 160 -10.08 16.09 -5.82
N LEU A 161 -9.02 16.70 -5.36
CA LEU A 161 -8.81 18.14 -5.52
C LEU A 161 -7.79 18.45 -6.63
N ARG A 162 -7.47 17.47 -7.49
CA ARG A 162 -6.44 17.62 -8.52
C ARG A 162 -6.74 18.74 -9.51
N TYR A 163 -8.02 18.98 -9.79
CA TYR A 163 -8.47 19.96 -10.76
C TYR A 163 -8.99 21.27 -10.15
N GLY A 164 -8.90 21.40 -8.83
CA GLY A 164 -9.20 22.66 -8.14
C GLY A 164 -10.68 22.99 -7.93
N ASP A 165 -11.61 22.19 -8.47
CA ASP A 165 -13.05 22.47 -8.48
C ASP A 165 -13.88 21.22 -8.19
N ASP A 166 -13.79 20.63 -7.01
CA ASP A 166 -14.66 19.53 -6.57
C ASP A 166 -14.88 18.41 -7.61
N HIS A 167 -13.95 18.24 -8.55
CA HIS A 167 -14.02 17.19 -9.56
C HIS A 167 -13.38 15.92 -9.00
N TYR A 168 -14.21 14.89 -8.84
CA TYR A 168 -13.77 13.59 -8.34
C TYR A 168 -13.92 12.56 -9.44
N SER A 169 -12.86 11.79 -9.72
CA SER A 169 -12.92 10.73 -10.71
C SER A 169 -12.38 9.42 -10.17
N MET A 170 -13.01 8.33 -10.58
CA MET A 170 -12.58 6.95 -10.29
C MET A 170 -12.74 6.10 -11.54
N THR A 171 -11.70 5.36 -11.90
CA THR A 171 -11.71 4.44 -13.03
C THR A 171 -11.72 3.01 -12.54
N SER A 172 -12.74 2.21 -12.90
CA SER A 172 -12.67 0.75 -12.76
C SER A 172 -12.07 0.15 -14.02
N SER A 173 -11.31 -0.94 -13.85
CA SER A 173 -10.67 -1.57 -15.00
C SER A 173 -10.59 -3.08 -14.88
N SER A 174 -10.97 -3.75 -15.94
CA SER A 174 -11.02 -5.20 -16.03
C SER A 174 -10.98 -5.66 -17.49
N LYS A 175 -11.04 -6.98 -17.73
CA LYS A 175 -11.16 -7.56 -19.08
C LYS A 175 -12.57 -8.09 -19.36
N HIS A 176 -13.59 -7.35 -18.94
CA HIS A 176 -15.01 -7.75 -18.98
C HIS A 176 -15.51 -8.10 -20.39
N THR A 177 -14.89 -7.62 -21.46
CA THR A 177 -15.26 -7.99 -22.83
C THR A 177 -14.92 -9.43 -23.18
N ILE A 178 -13.93 -10.02 -22.49
CA ILE A 178 -13.50 -11.43 -22.64
C ILE A 178 -13.99 -12.25 -21.45
N GLN A 179 -13.66 -11.82 -20.24
CA GLN A 179 -14.06 -12.46 -18.98
C GLN A 179 -15.45 -11.95 -18.55
N ARG A 180 -16.46 -12.24 -19.39
CA ARG A 180 -17.79 -11.62 -19.30
C ARG A 180 -18.53 -11.90 -17.99
N VAL A 181 -18.29 -13.04 -17.37
CA VAL A 181 -18.98 -13.44 -16.14
C VAL A 181 -18.20 -12.94 -14.91
N THR A 182 -16.90 -13.21 -14.82
CA THR A 182 -16.08 -12.83 -13.66
C THR A 182 -15.83 -11.34 -13.62
N ASP A 183 -15.24 -10.77 -14.66
CA ASP A 183 -14.95 -9.34 -14.72
C ASP A 183 -16.23 -8.51 -14.92
N GLY A 184 -17.24 -9.09 -15.62
CA GLY A 184 -18.57 -8.47 -15.72
C GLY A 184 -19.24 -8.34 -14.35
N LEU A 185 -19.13 -9.34 -13.47
CA LEU A 185 -19.61 -9.26 -12.09
C LEU A 185 -18.95 -8.10 -11.32
N PHE A 186 -17.63 -7.93 -11.49
CA PHE A 186 -16.89 -6.82 -10.87
C PHE A 186 -17.41 -5.46 -11.35
N GLU A 187 -17.52 -5.25 -12.67
CA GLU A 187 -18.01 -3.98 -13.24
C GLU A 187 -19.46 -3.69 -12.84
N ASP A 188 -20.33 -4.71 -12.83
CA ASP A 188 -21.71 -4.57 -12.36
C ASP A 188 -21.80 -4.11 -10.91
N VAL A 189 -20.93 -4.65 -10.02
CA VAL A 189 -20.83 -4.26 -8.61
C VAL A 189 -20.36 -2.82 -8.49
N VAL A 190 -19.31 -2.44 -9.23
CA VAL A 190 -18.76 -1.08 -9.20
C VAL A 190 -19.81 -0.08 -9.69
N ALA A 191 -20.50 -0.37 -10.81
CA ALA A 191 -21.57 0.47 -11.33
C ALA A 191 -22.76 0.60 -10.37
N GLN A 192 -23.05 -0.45 -9.58
CA GLN A 192 -24.08 -0.37 -8.54
C GLN A 192 -23.66 0.54 -7.38
N VAL A 193 -22.41 0.42 -6.90
CA VAL A 193 -21.85 1.26 -5.83
C VAL A 193 -21.74 2.72 -6.28
N ALA A 194 -21.40 2.98 -7.55
CA ALA A 194 -21.32 4.33 -8.11
C ALA A 194 -22.59 5.17 -7.90
N LYS A 195 -23.76 4.52 -7.82
CA LYS A 195 -25.04 5.22 -7.57
C LYS A 195 -25.11 5.89 -6.19
N ASP A 196 -24.33 5.40 -5.22
CA ASP A 196 -24.22 5.98 -3.89
C ASP A 196 -23.26 7.18 -3.84
N PHE A 197 -22.54 7.44 -4.94
CA PHE A 197 -21.54 8.51 -5.08
C PHE A 197 -21.77 9.35 -6.34
N PRO A 198 -22.90 10.04 -6.46
CA PRO A 198 -23.28 10.75 -7.69
C PRO A 198 -22.37 11.96 -8.03
N ASP A 199 -21.56 12.38 -7.08
CA ASP A 199 -20.56 13.45 -7.19
C ASP A 199 -19.18 12.94 -7.67
N VAL A 200 -19.00 11.62 -7.85
CA VAL A 200 -17.77 11.04 -8.38
C VAL A 200 -18.00 10.53 -9.80
N GLU A 201 -17.26 11.05 -10.76
CA GLU A 201 -17.28 10.53 -12.13
C GLU A 201 -16.71 9.13 -12.17
N HIS A 202 -17.51 8.16 -12.63
CA HIS A 202 -17.08 6.77 -12.80
C HIS A 202 -16.80 6.46 -14.26
N ASN A 203 -15.56 6.09 -14.55
CA ASN A 203 -15.09 5.67 -15.86
C ASN A 203 -14.77 4.18 -15.87
N VAL A 204 -14.99 3.50 -16.99
CA VAL A 204 -14.67 2.07 -17.18
C VAL A 204 -13.65 1.93 -18.30
N GLU A 205 -12.54 1.25 -18.02
CA GLU A 205 -11.48 1.02 -19.00
C GLU A 205 -11.17 -0.48 -19.13
N LEU A 206 -10.83 -0.92 -20.36
CA LEU A 206 -10.26 -2.25 -20.56
C LEU A 206 -8.83 -2.28 -20.02
N PHE A 207 -8.48 -3.29 -19.24
CA PHE A 207 -7.22 -3.34 -18.49
C PHE A 207 -5.98 -3.21 -19.37
N ASP A 208 -5.93 -3.87 -20.52
CA ASP A 208 -4.83 -3.76 -21.47
C ASP A 208 -4.72 -2.35 -22.09
N ALA A 209 -5.85 -1.70 -22.37
CA ALA A 209 -5.87 -0.32 -22.85
C ALA A 209 -5.48 0.65 -21.74
N LEU A 210 -5.91 0.43 -20.51
CA LEU A 210 -5.54 1.25 -19.35
C LEU A 210 -4.01 1.32 -19.16
N LEU A 211 -3.31 0.20 -19.26
CA LEU A 211 -1.84 0.17 -19.12
C LEU A 211 -1.17 1.10 -20.13
N ALA A 212 -1.60 1.05 -21.40
CA ALA A 212 -1.07 1.92 -22.45
C ALA A 212 -1.44 3.40 -22.20
N LYS A 213 -2.69 3.67 -21.81
CA LYS A 213 -3.17 5.03 -21.54
C LYS A 213 -2.44 5.70 -20.38
N ILE A 214 -2.16 4.97 -19.29
CA ILE A 214 -1.38 5.49 -18.14
C ILE A 214 0.04 5.87 -18.59
N ILE A 215 0.69 5.06 -19.42
CA ILE A 215 2.03 5.38 -19.95
C ILE A 215 1.99 6.64 -20.82
N LEU A 216 0.97 6.78 -21.67
CA LEU A 216 0.84 7.91 -22.59
C LEU A 216 0.41 9.20 -21.88
N ASN A 217 -0.55 9.10 -20.98
CA ASN A 217 -1.14 10.25 -20.29
C ASN A 217 -1.55 9.89 -18.85
N PRO A 218 -0.60 9.83 -17.90
CA PRO A 218 -0.89 9.48 -16.52
C PRO A 218 -1.83 10.48 -15.82
N ASP A 219 -1.85 11.74 -16.27
CA ASP A 219 -2.70 12.79 -15.70
C ASP A 219 -4.21 12.51 -15.87
N ALA A 220 -4.60 11.64 -16.80
CA ALA A 220 -5.99 11.29 -17.02
C ALA A 220 -6.54 10.33 -15.93
N PHE A 221 -5.67 9.81 -15.06
CA PHE A 221 -6.05 8.81 -14.07
C PHE A 221 -5.61 9.23 -12.67
N GLU A 222 -6.53 9.16 -11.72
CA GLU A 222 -6.26 9.46 -10.32
C GLU A 222 -6.47 8.22 -9.47
N VAL A 223 -7.72 7.81 -9.24
CA VAL A 223 -8.05 6.58 -8.52
C VAL A 223 -8.42 5.49 -9.51
N VAL A 224 -7.72 4.35 -9.43
CA VAL A 224 -7.93 3.20 -10.31
C VAL A 224 -8.26 1.98 -9.46
N LEU A 225 -9.44 1.39 -9.71
CA LEU A 225 -9.92 0.19 -9.02
C LEU A 225 -9.81 -1.02 -9.96
N VAL A 226 -9.17 -2.08 -9.48
CA VAL A 226 -8.89 -3.30 -10.26
C VAL A 226 -9.03 -4.58 -9.44
N LEU A 227 -9.23 -5.70 -10.14
CA LEU A 227 -9.20 -7.04 -9.56
C LEU A 227 -7.80 -7.44 -9.10
N ASN A 228 -7.69 -8.54 -8.36
CA ASN A 228 -6.52 -8.96 -7.60
C ASN A 228 -5.23 -8.98 -8.44
N GLU A 229 -5.13 -9.83 -9.44
CA GLU A 229 -3.93 -9.96 -10.28
C GLU A 229 -3.62 -8.70 -11.09
N TYR A 230 -4.67 -8.02 -11.59
CA TYR A 230 -4.50 -6.76 -12.33
C TYR A 230 -3.92 -5.65 -11.47
N GLY A 231 -4.32 -5.59 -10.19
CA GLY A 231 -3.80 -4.62 -9.24
C GLY A 231 -2.33 -4.86 -8.88
N ASP A 232 -1.89 -6.10 -8.89
CA ASP A 232 -0.49 -6.44 -8.69
C ASP A 232 0.37 -5.94 -9.86
N PHE A 233 -0.02 -6.31 -11.08
CA PHE A 233 0.68 -5.88 -12.29
C PHE A 233 0.68 -4.36 -12.47
N LEU A 234 -0.46 -3.72 -12.23
CA LEU A 234 -0.59 -2.26 -12.36
C LEU A 234 0.27 -1.52 -11.35
N SER A 235 0.28 -1.97 -10.08
CA SER A 235 1.07 -1.29 -9.04
C SER A 235 2.57 -1.42 -9.25
N ASP A 236 3.05 -2.57 -9.74
CA ASP A 236 4.46 -2.77 -10.05
C ASP A 236 4.88 -1.94 -11.29
N MET A 237 4.03 -1.91 -12.33
CA MET A 237 4.24 -1.03 -13.48
C MET A 237 4.30 0.45 -13.04
N ALA A 238 3.34 0.89 -12.23
CA ALA A 238 3.27 2.27 -11.76
C ALA A 238 4.48 2.65 -10.88
N SER A 239 4.98 1.73 -10.04
CA SER A 239 6.22 1.92 -9.28
C SER A 239 7.43 2.12 -10.21
N GLY A 240 7.48 1.37 -11.32
CA GLY A 240 8.49 1.56 -12.37
C GLY A 240 8.38 2.93 -13.05
N LEU A 241 7.17 3.44 -13.26
CA LEU A 241 6.96 4.76 -13.86
C LEU A 241 7.47 5.90 -12.98
N VAL A 242 7.31 5.80 -11.66
CA VAL A 242 7.77 6.85 -10.72
C VAL A 242 9.25 6.71 -10.33
N GLY A 243 9.94 5.71 -10.85
CA GLY A 243 11.40 5.59 -10.78
C GLY A 243 11.96 4.88 -9.55
N SER A 244 11.15 4.40 -8.62
CA SER A 244 11.66 3.67 -7.45
C SER A 244 10.66 2.70 -6.84
N LEU A 245 11.06 1.42 -6.80
CA LEU A 245 10.40 0.40 -5.98
C LEU A 245 10.63 0.63 -4.46
N GLY A 246 11.73 1.30 -4.11
CA GLY A 246 12.12 1.59 -2.72
C GLY A 246 11.32 2.68 -2.03
N THR A 247 10.39 3.34 -2.75
CA THR A 247 9.50 4.37 -2.19
C THR A 247 8.03 3.95 -2.18
N GLY A 248 7.72 2.71 -2.55
CA GLY A 248 6.35 2.19 -2.53
C GLY A 248 5.86 1.91 -1.11
N ALA A 249 4.66 2.38 -0.79
CA ALA A 249 3.94 2.06 0.44
C ALA A 249 2.61 1.39 0.12
N SER A 250 2.08 0.61 1.05
CA SER A 250 0.83 -0.11 0.87
C SER A 250 -0.01 -0.08 2.15
N GLY A 251 -1.33 0.02 2.00
CA GLY A 251 -2.30 -0.19 3.06
C GLY A 251 -3.20 -1.37 2.73
N ASN A 252 -3.38 -2.28 3.70
CA ASN A 252 -4.27 -3.43 3.59
C ASN A 252 -5.45 -3.23 4.56
N TYR A 253 -6.68 -3.47 4.10
CA TYR A 253 -7.88 -3.13 4.86
C TYR A 253 -8.87 -4.29 4.91
N SER A 254 -9.38 -4.57 6.11
CA SER A 254 -10.59 -5.36 6.32
C SER A 254 -11.76 -4.46 6.70
N PHE A 255 -12.95 -5.02 6.63
CA PHE A 255 -14.19 -4.25 6.80
C PHE A 255 -15.17 -4.99 7.70
N ASP A 256 -15.90 -4.23 8.51
CA ASP A 256 -17.04 -4.69 9.28
C ASP A 256 -18.28 -4.96 8.41
N ALA A 257 -19.38 -5.37 9.04
CA ALA A 257 -20.65 -5.66 8.37
C ALA A 257 -21.27 -4.41 7.67
N ASP A 258 -20.94 -3.22 8.14
CA ASP A 258 -21.43 -1.95 7.61
C ASP A 258 -20.50 -1.37 6.52
N ASN A 259 -19.45 -2.10 6.17
CA ASN A 259 -18.37 -1.71 5.24
C ASN A 259 -17.57 -0.48 5.70
N ASN A 260 -17.39 -0.31 7.02
CA ASN A 260 -16.36 0.56 7.56
C ASN A 260 -15.06 -0.24 7.72
N VAL A 261 -13.91 0.45 7.69
CA VAL A 261 -12.63 -0.23 7.94
C VAL A 261 -12.61 -0.77 9.37
N ASP A 262 -12.35 -2.07 9.51
CA ASP A 262 -12.21 -2.75 10.80
C ASP A 262 -10.75 -2.81 11.24
N ILE A 263 -9.86 -3.39 10.40
CA ILE A 263 -8.42 -3.45 10.64
C ILE A 263 -7.69 -2.81 9.46
N ALA A 264 -6.69 -1.99 9.74
CA ALA A 264 -5.79 -1.45 8.74
C ALA A 264 -4.34 -1.84 9.06
N MET A 265 -3.63 -2.37 8.07
CA MET A 265 -2.21 -2.71 8.15
C MET A 265 -1.44 -2.00 7.05
N PHE A 266 -0.34 -1.35 7.42
CA PHE A 266 0.52 -0.62 6.51
C PHE A 266 1.89 -1.28 6.40
N ASP A 267 2.45 -1.33 5.19
CA ASP A 267 3.74 -1.95 4.95
C ASP A 267 4.49 -1.30 3.78
N PRO A 268 5.83 -1.31 3.79
CA PRO A 268 6.63 -0.92 2.64
C PRO A 268 6.52 -1.98 1.53
N ALA A 269 6.54 -1.56 0.28
CA ALA A 269 6.53 -2.46 -0.88
C ALA A 269 7.87 -3.17 -1.12
N GLY A 270 8.96 -2.71 -0.48
CA GLY A 270 10.31 -3.25 -0.64
C GLY A 270 10.50 -4.65 -0.03
N GLY A 271 11.55 -5.34 -0.47
CA GLY A 271 11.97 -6.64 0.04
C GLY A 271 12.87 -6.57 1.28
N THR A 272 13.30 -7.73 1.75
CA THR A 272 14.12 -7.88 2.97
C THR A 272 15.59 -7.51 2.80
N ALA A 273 16.09 -7.42 1.58
CA ALA A 273 17.47 -7.05 1.21
C ALA A 273 18.54 -7.60 2.18
N PRO A 274 18.65 -8.93 2.35
CA PRO A 274 19.50 -9.53 3.36
C PRO A 274 21.01 -9.26 3.17
N ASP A 275 21.40 -8.91 1.96
CA ASP A 275 22.77 -8.56 1.59
C ASP A 275 23.24 -7.21 2.18
N ILE A 276 22.33 -6.32 2.52
CA ILE A 276 22.62 -5.02 3.13
C ILE A 276 22.13 -4.88 4.57
N ALA A 277 21.48 -5.90 5.12
CA ALA A 277 20.98 -5.89 6.50
C ALA A 277 22.13 -5.64 7.51
N GLY A 278 21.90 -4.76 8.48
CA GLY A 278 22.84 -4.39 9.53
C GLY A 278 24.00 -3.49 9.05
N LYS A 279 23.96 -2.96 7.81
CA LYS A 279 25.03 -2.11 7.28
C LYS A 279 24.72 -0.61 7.33
N ASN A 280 23.57 -0.23 7.84
CA ASN A 280 23.13 1.17 7.93
C ASN A 280 23.11 1.90 6.58
N ILE A 281 22.68 1.20 5.52
CA ILE A 281 22.62 1.73 4.15
C ILE A 281 21.26 1.49 3.46
N CYS A 282 20.30 0.91 4.16
CA CYS A 282 18.96 0.72 3.62
C CYS A 282 18.18 2.04 3.54
N ASN A 283 17.24 2.09 2.60
CA ASN A 283 16.38 3.26 2.39
C ASN A 283 15.09 3.12 3.22
N PRO A 284 14.83 4.01 4.21
CA PRO A 284 13.63 3.96 5.03
C PRO A 284 12.41 4.67 4.40
N ALA A 285 12.53 5.29 3.21
CA ALA A 285 11.47 6.11 2.63
C ALA A 285 10.13 5.36 2.52
N ALA A 286 10.15 4.10 2.07
CA ALA A 286 8.92 3.32 1.89
C ALA A 286 8.18 3.07 3.22
N VAL A 287 8.89 2.71 4.30
CA VAL A 287 8.25 2.50 5.60
C VAL A 287 7.77 3.81 6.22
N LEU A 288 8.47 4.92 6.01
CA LEU A 288 8.03 6.24 6.46
C LEU A 288 6.81 6.74 5.69
N LEU A 289 6.72 6.45 4.38
CA LEU A 289 5.50 6.71 3.60
C LEU A 289 4.33 5.82 4.06
N ALA A 290 4.58 4.55 4.39
CA ALA A 290 3.57 3.68 4.99
C ALA A 290 3.10 4.19 6.35
N PHE A 291 4.01 4.72 7.18
CA PHE A 291 3.66 5.38 8.43
C PHE A 291 2.84 6.66 8.19
N GLY A 292 3.18 7.46 7.18
CA GLY A 292 2.37 8.60 6.76
C GLY A 292 0.94 8.22 6.35
N MET A 293 0.76 7.06 5.67
CA MET A 293 -0.56 6.53 5.35
C MET A 293 -1.32 6.07 6.61
N LEU A 294 -0.62 5.50 7.58
CA LEU A 294 -1.19 5.14 8.88
C LEU A 294 -1.68 6.39 9.63
N LEU A 295 -0.89 7.46 9.66
CA LEU A 295 -1.27 8.73 10.28
C LEU A 295 -2.51 9.32 9.60
N ASP A 296 -2.59 9.28 8.27
CA ASP A 296 -3.79 9.69 7.54
C ASP A 296 -5.03 8.84 7.91
N HIS A 297 -4.83 7.54 8.15
CA HIS A 297 -5.91 6.63 8.51
C HIS A 297 -6.51 6.92 9.89
N VAL A 298 -5.69 7.35 10.83
CA VAL A 298 -6.13 7.72 12.19
C VAL A 298 -6.45 9.22 12.32
N ASP A 299 -6.79 9.87 11.21
CA ASP A 299 -7.18 11.28 11.10
C ASP A 299 -6.11 12.27 11.62
N ARG A 300 -4.82 11.87 11.57
CA ARG A 300 -3.68 12.72 11.84
C ARG A 300 -3.03 13.18 10.54
N TYR A 301 -3.83 13.80 9.67
CA TYR A 301 -3.39 14.36 8.38
C TYR A 301 -2.29 15.39 8.54
N ASP A 302 -2.34 16.18 9.62
CA ASP A 302 -1.32 17.14 10.00
C ASP A 302 0.07 16.51 10.11
N LEU A 303 0.17 15.40 10.84
CA LEU A 303 1.43 14.68 11.06
C LEU A 303 1.88 13.93 9.79
N GLY A 304 0.95 13.23 9.14
CA GLY A 304 1.23 12.53 7.89
C GLY A 304 1.70 13.48 6.79
N HIS A 305 1.15 14.68 6.72
CA HIS A 305 1.53 15.71 5.76
C HIS A 305 2.94 16.26 6.07
N ALA A 306 3.19 16.64 7.31
CA ALA A 306 4.49 17.14 7.73
C ALA A 306 5.62 16.12 7.49
N LEU A 307 5.39 14.85 7.80
CA LEU A 307 6.32 13.76 7.48
C LEU A 307 6.59 13.65 5.98
N ARG A 308 5.55 13.64 5.15
CA ARG A 308 5.70 13.57 3.69
C ARG A 308 6.45 14.76 3.13
N LEU A 309 6.14 15.98 3.56
CA LEU A 309 6.84 17.17 3.10
C LEU A 309 8.32 17.15 3.49
N SER A 310 8.65 16.76 4.72
CA SER A 310 10.05 16.64 5.14
C SER A 310 10.81 15.59 4.33
N LEU A 311 10.19 14.43 4.06
CA LEU A 311 10.78 13.40 3.21
C LEU A 311 11.00 13.90 1.78
N LEU A 312 10.00 14.55 1.18
CA LEU A 312 10.08 15.10 -0.18
C LEU A 312 11.15 16.18 -0.30
N GLU A 313 11.26 17.10 0.67
CA GLU A 313 12.30 18.14 0.70
C GLU A 313 13.71 17.51 0.78
N ALA A 314 13.89 16.48 1.59
CA ALA A 314 15.16 15.75 1.68
C ALA A 314 15.55 15.09 0.34
N LEU A 315 14.58 14.47 -0.33
CA LEU A 315 14.79 13.85 -1.65
C LEU A 315 15.08 14.89 -2.74
N GLU A 316 14.32 15.97 -2.79
CA GLU A 316 14.47 17.05 -3.77
C GLU A 316 15.84 17.75 -3.64
N THR A 317 16.35 17.88 -2.41
CA THR A 317 17.68 18.47 -2.15
C THR A 317 18.83 17.47 -2.28
N GLY A 318 18.56 16.22 -2.69
CA GLY A 318 19.55 15.16 -2.87
C GLY A 318 20.11 14.60 -1.56
N GLN A 319 19.51 14.91 -0.42
CA GLN A 319 19.86 14.37 0.89
C GLN A 319 19.18 13.02 1.10
N SER A 320 19.64 12.00 0.36
CA SER A 320 19.03 10.68 0.34
C SER A 320 20.08 9.55 0.38
N THR A 321 19.62 8.33 0.48
CA THR A 321 20.43 7.12 0.42
C THR A 321 20.95 6.84 -0.98
N ARG A 322 21.92 5.92 -1.10
CA ARG A 322 22.67 5.67 -2.34
C ARG A 322 21.81 5.10 -3.47
N ASP A 323 20.79 4.32 -3.15
CA ASP A 323 19.82 3.76 -4.10
C ASP A 323 18.98 4.84 -4.80
N LEU A 324 18.82 5.98 -4.15
CA LEU A 324 18.15 7.17 -4.70
C LEU A 324 19.14 8.23 -5.25
N GLY A 325 20.40 7.87 -5.40
CA GLY A 325 21.44 8.77 -5.94
C GLY A 325 22.12 9.67 -4.92
N GLY A 326 21.74 9.61 -3.64
CA GLY A 326 22.35 10.36 -2.55
C GLY A 326 23.63 9.71 -2.00
N LYS A 327 24.06 10.15 -0.82
CA LYS A 327 25.28 9.67 -0.17
C LYS A 327 25.09 9.32 1.30
N LEU A 328 23.90 9.55 1.87
CA LEU A 328 23.62 9.36 3.27
C LEU A 328 23.48 7.87 3.62
N ASN A 329 23.78 7.56 4.87
CA ASN A 329 23.42 6.31 5.50
C ASN A 329 21.96 6.35 5.97
N THR A 330 21.41 5.23 6.44
CA THR A 330 20.02 5.13 6.91
C THR A 330 19.70 6.09 8.03
N ASP A 331 20.55 6.14 9.07
CA ASP A 331 20.39 7.00 10.24
C ASP A 331 20.62 8.49 9.91
N GLU A 332 21.54 8.82 9.02
CA GLU A 332 21.75 10.19 8.55
C GLU A 332 20.53 10.69 7.77
N PHE A 333 19.99 9.87 6.88
CA PHE A 333 18.78 10.21 6.11
C PHE A 333 17.56 10.35 7.04
N THR A 334 17.40 9.43 8.00
CA THR A 334 16.35 9.54 9.03
C THR A 334 16.45 10.85 9.81
N ARG A 335 17.66 11.27 10.21
CA ARG A 335 17.89 12.51 10.93
C ARG A 335 17.50 13.74 10.10
N VAL A 336 17.86 13.78 8.81
CA VAL A 336 17.44 14.87 7.91
C VAL A 336 15.92 15.00 7.91
N ILE A 337 15.19 13.86 7.86
CA ILE A 337 13.73 13.86 7.87
C ILE A 337 13.19 14.34 9.22
N THR A 338 13.70 13.83 10.35
CA THR A 338 13.23 14.24 11.69
C THR A 338 13.48 15.72 11.96
N ASP A 339 14.62 16.25 11.52
CA ASP A 339 14.98 17.68 11.68
C ASP A 339 14.08 18.59 10.82
N GLY A 340 13.56 18.11 9.70
CA GLY A 340 12.66 18.84 8.81
C GLY A 340 11.20 18.89 9.28
N ILE A 341 10.72 17.90 10.05
CA ILE A 341 9.31 17.79 10.48
C ILE A 341 8.79 19.04 11.20
N PRO A 342 9.48 19.64 12.20
CA PRO A 342 8.97 20.80 12.91
C PRO A 342 8.61 21.98 12.02
N LYS A 343 9.42 22.26 11.00
CA LYS A 343 9.17 23.31 9.99
C LYS A 343 7.82 23.14 9.29
N HIS A 344 7.46 21.91 8.99
CA HIS A 344 6.24 21.59 8.25
C HIS A 344 5.00 21.48 9.15
N LEU A 345 5.18 21.21 10.44
CA LEU A 345 4.11 21.28 11.44
C LEU A 345 3.64 22.71 11.73
N GLU A 346 4.56 23.69 11.70
CA GLU A 346 4.24 25.10 11.90
C GLU A 346 3.49 25.72 10.70
N SER A 347 3.59 25.09 9.53
CA SER A 347 3.01 25.58 8.27
C SER A 347 1.64 24.95 7.95
N SER A 348 1.20 23.97 8.74
CA SER A 348 -0.06 23.23 8.59
C SER A 348 -1.11 23.77 9.54
#